data_0528424244ba32ea45d61fafdccc2293
#
_entry.id   0528424244ba32ea45d61fafdccc2293
#
_cell.length_a   1.000
_cell.length_b   1.000
_cell.length_c   1.000
_cell.angle_alpha   90.00
_cell.angle_beta   90.00
_cell.angle_gamma   90.00
#
_symmetry.space_group_name_H-M   'P 1'
#
loop_
_entity.id
_entity.type
_entity.pdbx_description
1 polymer ?
#
loop_
_entity_poly.entity_id
_entity_poly.type
_entity_poly.pdbx_seq_one_letter_code
_entity_poly.pdbx_strand_id
1 'polypeptide(L)'
;MAPVIFAHRGSSGTYAEHTRAAFMQALADGADGVECDVHLSRDGQLVCIHDTTVDRTSNSTGDVADLTLAQLRELDVSSWKGVSIPAEYGDASEQLLSLGDLLVLLRGCGRAVKLAIELKHPSPFGLRLEEALISFLMDEGWDPESSMLGRVEISFMSFNPDSLHRLAENAPHHVLCQLVADVKPQDVRDALRLGALAEGALINVMQRALKEGEDLLDRHEVGLAGPGVAYARDHPERVRRWLHDGTRVRVWTVNTVEDARFLVALGVQELTTDFPARLRLAFSDPAAN
;
A
#
# COMPACT_ATOMS: atom_id res chain seq x y z
N MET A 1 -14.77 18.35 -4.81
CA MET A 1 -13.36 18.27 -5.23
C MET A 1 -13.10 16.87 -5.70
N ALA A 2 -12.40 16.63 -6.82
CA ALA A 2 -12.08 15.27 -7.26
C ALA A 2 -11.17 14.59 -6.20
N PRO A 3 -11.33 13.28 -5.94
CA PRO A 3 -10.48 12.55 -5.01
C PRO A 3 -9.06 12.39 -5.57
N VAL A 4 -8.07 12.26 -4.69
CA VAL A 4 -6.71 11.84 -5.04
C VAL A 4 -6.73 10.33 -5.30
N ILE A 5 -6.20 9.89 -6.44
CA ILE A 5 -6.23 8.49 -6.85
C ILE A 5 -4.83 7.88 -6.75
N PHE A 6 -4.72 6.87 -5.90
CA PHE A 6 -3.53 6.02 -5.77
C PHE A 6 -3.74 4.71 -6.53
N ALA A 7 -2.73 4.32 -7.30
CA ALA A 7 -2.70 3.01 -7.96
C ALA A 7 -2.18 1.95 -6.98
N HIS A 8 -3.04 1.01 -6.59
CA HIS A 8 -2.77 -0.07 -5.64
C HIS A 8 -1.80 -1.08 -6.25
N ARG A 9 -0.56 -1.10 -5.75
CA ARG A 9 0.53 -1.92 -6.30
C ARG A 9 0.78 -1.64 -7.80
N GLY A 10 0.59 -0.37 -8.21
CA GLY A 10 0.52 0.04 -9.61
C GLY A 10 -0.87 -0.19 -10.23
N SER A 11 -0.98 -0.18 -11.56
CA SER A 11 -2.22 -0.58 -12.28
C SER A 11 -2.37 -2.10 -12.26
N SER A 12 -2.52 -2.67 -11.05
CA SER A 12 -2.52 -4.12 -10.78
C SER A 12 -3.73 -4.84 -11.35
N GLY A 13 -4.79 -4.13 -11.69
CA GLY A 13 -5.90 -4.67 -12.46
C GLY A 13 -5.53 -4.98 -13.91
N THR A 14 -4.51 -4.33 -14.47
CA THR A 14 -4.04 -4.51 -15.84
C THR A 14 -2.80 -5.41 -15.89
N TYR A 15 -1.75 -5.09 -15.15
CA TYR A 15 -0.50 -5.86 -15.11
C TYR A 15 -0.34 -6.57 -13.76
N ALA A 16 0.65 -7.46 -13.65
CA ALA A 16 0.99 -8.09 -12.37
C ALA A 16 1.36 -7.03 -11.34
N GLU A 17 0.88 -7.20 -10.12
CA GLU A 17 1.10 -6.27 -9.00
C GLU A 17 2.59 -6.07 -8.71
N HIS A 18 2.98 -4.89 -8.27
CA HIS A 18 4.36 -4.50 -7.90
C HIS A 18 5.39 -4.59 -9.04
N THR A 19 4.96 -4.86 -10.26
CA THR A 19 5.89 -4.91 -11.40
C THR A 19 6.19 -3.52 -11.94
N ARG A 20 7.34 -3.40 -12.61
CA ARG A 20 7.69 -2.22 -13.40
C ARG A 20 6.57 -1.81 -14.35
N ALA A 21 5.98 -2.78 -15.07
CA ALA A 21 4.87 -2.54 -15.98
C ALA A 21 3.64 -1.96 -15.28
N ALA A 22 3.28 -2.49 -14.10
CA ALA A 22 2.14 -1.99 -13.33
C ALA A 22 2.33 -0.53 -12.89
N PHE A 23 3.53 -0.16 -12.43
CA PHE A 23 3.81 1.22 -12.02
C PHE A 23 3.93 2.18 -13.19
N MET A 24 4.59 1.77 -14.28
CA MET A 24 4.65 2.59 -15.49
C MET A 24 3.26 2.85 -16.07
N GLN A 25 2.41 1.83 -16.12
CA GLN A 25 1.01 1.99 -16.53
C GLN A 25 0.25 2.93 -15.60
N ALA A 26 0.44 2.83 -14.28
CA ALA A 26 -0.20 3.72 -13.32
C ALA A 26 0.16 5.20 -13.56
N LEU A 27 1.42 5.47 -13.89
CA LEU A 27 1.86 6.82 -14.24
C LEU A 27 1.26 7.28 -15.57
N ALA A 28 1.17 6.40 -16.57
CA ALA A 28 0.52 6.66 -17.87
C ALA A 28 -1.00 6.88 -17.72
N ASP A 29 -1.66 6.15 -16.83
CA ASP A 29 -3.07 6.31 -16.47
C ASP A 29 -3.36 7.64 -15.74
N GLY A 30 -2.32 8.40 -15.38
CA GLY A 30 -2.45 9.68 -14.70
C GLY A 30 -2.83 9.54 -13.23
N ALA A 31 -2.49 8.45 -12.57
CA ALA A 31 -2.69 8.30 -11.12
C ALA A 31 -1.96 9.44 -10.38
N ASP A 32 -2.58 10.02 -9.36
CA ASP A 32 -1.97 11.09 -8.55
C ASP A 32 -0.84 10.56 -7.66
N GLY A 33 -0.93 9.28 -7.33
CA GLY A 33 0.07 8.55 -6.57
C GLY A 33 0.06 7.07 -6.90
N VAL A 34 1.05 6.37 -6.37
CA VAL A 34 1.10 4.91 -6.37
C VAL A 34 1.23 4.41 -4.94
N GLU A 35 0.77 3.22 -4.72
CA GLU A 35 0.94 2.53 -3.43
C GLU A 35 1.80 1.28 -3.67
N CYS A 36 2.64 0.95 -2.70
CA CYS A 36 3.44 -0.28 -2.70
C CYS A 36 3.56 -0.87 -1.31
N ASP A 37 3.64 -2.20 -1.27
CA ASP A 37 3.98 -2.99 -0.09
C ASP A 37 5.49 -3.25 -0.06
N VAL A 38 6.13 -3.18 1.11
CA VAL A 38 7.56 -3.48 1.25
C VAL A 38 7.83 -4.57 2.27
N HIS A 39 8.76 -5.45 1.91
CA HIS A 39 9.42 -6.42 2.78
C HIS A 39 10.94 -6.24 2.72
N LEU A 40 11.64 -6.78 3.73
CA LEU A 40 13.10 -6.93 3.67
C LEU A 40 13.47 -8.28 3.07
N SER A 41 14.39 -8.26 2.12
CA SER A 41 15.11 -9.46 1.66
C SER A 41 16.11 -9.94 2.71
N ARG A 42 16.69 -11.13 2.51
CA ARG A 42 17.71 -11.70 3.38
C ARG A 42 18.93 -10.78 3.59
N ASP A 43 19.31 -10.05 2.55
CA ASP A 43 20.41 -9.10 2.56
C ASP A 43 19.99 -7.67 2.90
N GLY A 44 18.77 -7.50 3.46
CA GLY A 44 18.29 -6.23 4.02
C GLY A 44 17.85 -5.20 2.97
N GLN A 45 17.55 -5.62 1.73
CA GLN A 45 17.05 -4.72 0.71
C GLN A 45 15.53 -4.60 0.80
N LEU A 46 15.00 -3.39 0.58
CA LEU A 46 13.56 -3.12 0.52
C LEU A 46 13.00 -3.55 -0.83
N VAL A 47 12.14 -4.55 -0.84
CA VAL A 47 11.55 -5.15 -2.06
C VAL A 47 10.07 -4.88 -2.11
N CYS A 48 9.56 -4.48 -3.28
CA CYS A 48 8.14 -4.26 -3.53
C CYS A 48 7.45 -5.61 -3.78
N ILE A 49 6.80 -6.16 -2.75
CA ILE A 49 6.03 -7.41 -2.80
C ILE A 49 5.01 -7.43 -1.67
N HIS A 50 3.82 -8.01 -1.90
CA HIS A 50 2.75 -8.02 -0.90
C HIS A 50 2.85 -9.16 0.10
N ASP A 51 3.03 -10.39 -0.39
CA ASP A 51 3.01 -11.58 0.44
C ASP A 51 4.38 -11.79 1.11
N THR A 52 4.40 -12.49 2.23
CA THR A 52 5.64 -12.91 2.90
C THR A 52 6.42 -13.93 2.07
N THR A 53 5.75 -14.61 1.12
CA THR A 53 6.34 -15.60 0.21
C THR A 53 6.25 -15.14 -1.25
N VAL A 54 7.05 -15.74 -2.11
CA VAL A 54 7.03 -15.48 -3.56
C VAL A 54 6.04 -16.36 -4.32
N ASP A 55 5.33 -17.27 -3.64
CA ASP A 55 4.59 -18.38 -4.23
C ASP A 55 3.44 -17.95 -5.17
N ARG A 56 2.68 -16.93 -4.77
CA ARG A 56 1.49 -16.49 -5.51
C ARG A 56 1.84 -15.69 -6.75
N THR A 57 2.91 -14.91 -6.69
CA THR A 57 3.22 -13.88 -7.69
C THR A 57 4.53 -14.14 -8.43
N SER A 58 5.07 -15.36 -8.34
CA SER A 58 6.26 -15.73 -9.10
C SER A 58 6.22 -17.19 -9.59
N ASN A 59 7.25 -17.56 -10.35
CA ASN A 59 7.50 -18.93 -10.82
C ASN A 59 8.29 -19.79 -9.80
N SER A 60 8.37 -19.35 -8.54
CA SER A 60 9.12 -20.05 -7.46
C SER A 60 8.30 -20.13 -6.17
N THR A 61 8.90 -20.68 -5.12
CA THR A 61 8.31 -20.80 -3.78
C THR A 61 9.33 -20.45 -2.71
N GLY A 62 8.85 -20.00 -1.54
CA GLY A 62 9.66 -19.70 -0.36
C GLY A 62 9.49 -18.28 0.15
N ASP A 63 10.07 -18.03 1.32
CA ASP A 63 9.95 -16.74 1.99
C ASP A 63 10.84 -15.66 1.33
N VAL A 64 10.30 -14.45 1.18
CA VAL A 64 11.05 -13.28 0.70
C VAL A 64 12.28 -13.02 1.57
N ALA A 65 12.12 -13.21 2.88
CA ALA A 65 13.19 -13.01 3.87
C ALA A 65 14.36 -14.01 3.75
N ASP A 66 14.17 -15.13 3.05
CA ASP A 66 15.20 -16.14 2.83
C ASP A 66 15.98 -15.93 1.52
N LEU A 67 15.56 -15.00 0.68
CA LEU A 67 16.16 -14.70 -0.62
C LEU A 67 16.88 -13.34 -0.60
N THR A 68 18.05 -13.26 -1.24
CA THR A 68 18.69 -11.96 -1.51
C THR A 68 17.97 -11.23 -2.62
N LEU A 69 18.14 -9.91 -2.73
CA LEU A 69 17.59 -9.14 -3.85
C LEU A 69 18.06 -9.69 -5.20
N ALA A 70 19.31 -10.14 -5.29
CA ALA A 70 19.84 -10.75 -6.51
C ALA A 70 19.05 -12.02 -6.89
N GLN A 71 18.76 -12.90 -5.93
CA GLN A 71 17.96 -14.10 -6.15
C GLN A 71 16.50 -13.77 -6.49
N LEU A 72 15.90 -12.77 -5.84
CA LEU A 72 14.55 -12.31 -6.14
C LEU A 72 14.45 -11.77 -7.59
N ARG A 73 15.48 -11.09 -8.10
CA ARG A 73 15.52 -10.58 -9.47
C ARG A 73 15.64 -11.66 -10.56
N GLU A 74 15.99 -12.90 -10.19
CA GLU A 74 15.99 -14.05 -11.11
C GLU A 74 14.57 -14.63 -11.30
N LEU A 75 13.59 -14.21 -10.50
CA LEU A 75 12.22 -14.72 -10.55
C LEU A 75 11.41 -14.04 -11.65
N ASP A 76 10.57 -14.81 -12.32
CA ASP A 76 9.50 -14.24 -13.15
C ASP A 76 8.30 -13.89 -12.25
N VAL A 77 8.11 -12.60 -12.01
CA VAL A 77 7.02 -12.06 -11.18
C VAL A 77 5.86 -11.50 -12.01
N SER A 78 5.86 -11.71 -13.32
CA SER A 78 4.92 -11.07 -14.25
C SER A 78 4.03 -12.03 -15.02
N SER A 79 4.57 -13.17 -15.48
CA SER A 79 3.89 -14.08 -16.41
C SER A 79 2.64 -14.75 -15.81
N TRP A 80 2.54 -14.87 -14.49
CA TRP A 80 1.36 -15.41 -13.81
C TRP A 80 0.07 -14.64 -14.12
N LYS A 81 0.16 -13.36 -14.47
CA LYS A 81 -0.97 -12.49 -14.84
C LYS A 81 -1.51 -12.82 -16.24
N GLY A 82 -0.71 -13.47 -17.10
CA GLY A 82 -1.12 -13.86 -18.45
C GLY A 82 -1.32 -12.68 -19.42
N VAL A 83 -0.68 -11.53 -19.14
CA VAL A 83 -0.79 -10.31 -19.96
C VAL A 83 0.58 -10.01 -20.58
N SER A 84 0.60 -9.69 -21.89
CA SER A 84 1.82 -9.24 -22.58
C SER A 84 2.24 -7.88 -22.09
N ILE A 85 3.52 -7.73 -21.77
CA ILE A 85 4.12 -6.47 -21.35
C ILE A 85 4.64 -5.75 -22.59
N PRO A 86 4.30 -4.46 -22.81
CA PRO A 86 4.89 -3.64 -23.87
C PRO A 86 6.42 -3.52 -23.71
N ALA A 87 7.16 -3.53 -24.82
CA ALA A 87 8.63 -3.48 -24.79
C ALA A 87 9.17 -2.24 -24.04
N GLU A 88 8.46 -1.13 -24.10
CA GLU A 88 8.80 0.10 -23.37
C GLU A 88 8.68 -0.03 -21.84
N TYR A 89 8.01 -1.08 -21.33
CA TYR A 89 7.90 -1.37 -19.88
C TYR A 89 8.95 -2.37 -19.40
N GLY A 90 9.86 -2.76 -20.27
CA GLY A 90 11.00 -3.64 -19.98
C GLY A 90 10.66 -5.14 -20.12
N ASP A 91 11.70 -5.95 -20.06
CA ASP A 91 11.60 -7.41 -20.16
C ASP A 91 11.13 -8.06 -18.84
N ALA A 92 10.79 -9.35 -18.87
CA ALA A 92 10.35 -10.10 -17.69
C ALA A 92 11.36 -10.08 -16.52
N SER A 93 12.66 -10.03 -16.84
CA SER A 93 13.74 -9.95 -15.84
C SER A 93 13.86 -8.57 -15.16
N GLU A 94 13.22 -7.53 -15.70
CA GLU A 94 13.22 -6.17 -15.15
C GLU A 94 11.96 -5.85 -14.35
N GLN A 95 11.06 -6.82 -14.18
CA GLN A 95 9.75 -6.55 -13.58
C GLN A 95 9.77 -6.48 -12.06
N LEU A 96 10.64 -7.25 -11.37
CA LEU A 96 10.75 -7.14 -9.92
C LEU A 96 11.46 -5.84 -9.53
N LEU A 97 10.86 -5.07 -8.63
CA LEU A 97 11.39 -3.80 -8.18
C LEU A 97 11.80 -3.85 -6.71
N SER A 98 12.96 -3.30 -6.41
CA SER A 98 13.25 -2.74 -5.09
C SER A 98 12.54 -1.40 -4.93
N LEU A 99 12.44 -0.91 -3.69
CA LEU A 99 11.92 0.45 -3.44
C LEU A 99 12.80 1.51 -4.17
N GLY A 100 14.11 1.28 -4.26
CA GLY A 100 15.02 2.16 -5.01
C GLY A 100 14.68 2.22 -6.50
N ASP A 101 14.40 1.07 -7.13
CA ASP A 101 13.98 1.02 -8.54
C ASP A 101 12.65 1.76 -8.74
N LEU A 102 11.69 1.60 -7.82
CA LEU A 102 10.43 2.34 -7.87
C LEU A 102 10.64 3.85 -7.75
N LEU A 103 11.49 4.31 -6.82
CA LEU A 103 11.80 5.73 -6.68
C LEU A 103 12.45 6.32 -7.94
N VAL A 104 13.29 5.56 -8.65
CA VAL A 104 13.86 5.98 -9.94
C VAL A 104 12.75 6.20 -10.96
N LEU A 105 11.76 5.31 -11.06
CA LEU A 105 10.61 5.47 -11.96
C LEU A 105 9.79 6.72 -11.61
N LEU A 106 9.49 6.92 -10.31
CA LEU A 106 8.68 8.05 -9.85
C LEU A 106 9.38 9.40 -10.06
N ARG A 107 10.68 9.48 -9.80
CA ARG A 107 11.49 10.69 -10.08
C ARG A 107 11.55 11.01 -11.57
N GLY A 108 11.58 9.97 -12.42
CA GLY A 108 11.64 10.10 -13.87
C GLY A 108 10.31 10.47 -14.53
N CYS A 109 9.18 10.47 -13.84
CA CYS A 109 7.85 10.67 -14.45
C CYS A 109 7.57 12.13 -14.90
N GLY A 110 8.45 13.09 -14.58
CA GLY A 110 8.38 14.48 -15.05
C GLY A 110 7.36 15.36 -14.33
N ARG A 111 6.57 14.84 -13.38
CA ARG A 111 5.56 15.57 -12.57
C ARG A 111 5.67 15.26 -11.08
N ALA A 112 4.96 16.01 -10.27
CA ALA A 112 4.77 15.64 -8.87
C ALA A 112 3.90 14.37 -8.79
N VAL A 113 4.25 13.47 -7.86
CA VAL A 113 3.56 12.20 -7.63
C VAL A 113 3.63 11.86 -6.15
N LYS A 114 2.64 11.12 -5.65
CA LYS A 114 2.61 10.63 -4.28
C LYS A 114 3.04 9.15 -4.24
N LEU A 115 3.68 8.76 -3.15
CA LEU A 115 4.02 7.37 -2.86
C LEU A 115 3.49 7.01 -1.48
N ALA A 116 2.64 5.99 -1.42
CA ALA A 116 2.19 5.38 -0.19
C ALA A 116 2.94 4.06 0.00
N ILE A 117 3.68 3.92 1.10
CA ILE A 117 4.48 2.73 1.39
C ILE A 117 3.83 1.98 2.53
N GLU A 118 3.33 0.75 2.27
CA GLU A 118 2.87 -0.14 3.33
C GLU A 118 4.03 -0.99 3.86
N LEU A 119 4.25 -0.92 5.17
CA LEU A 119 5.20 -1.78 5.87
C LEU A 119 4.48 -3.04 6.33
N LYS A 120 4.88 -4.17 5.75
CA LYS A 120 4.19 -5.46 5.96
C LYS A 120 4.62 -6.13 7.26
N HIS A 121 3.64 -6.42 8.11
CA HIS A 121 3.79 -7.14 9.37
C HIS A 121 2.85 -8.35 9.46
N PRO A 122 3.25 -9.42 10.18
CA PRO A 122 4.51 -9.57 10.92
C PRO A 122 5.74 -9.69 10.00
N SER A 123 6.82 -8.97 10.33
CA SER A 123 8.11 -9.12 9.66
C SER A 123 9.01 -10.06 10.49
N PRO A 124 9.73 -11.03 9.87
CA PRO A 124 10.68 -11.86 10.59
C PRO A 124 11.87 -11.07 11.15
N PHE A 125 12.05 -9.85 10.65
CA PHE A 125 13.08 -8.91 11.13
C PHE A 125 12.57 -7.93 12.21
N GLY A 126 11.30 -8.08 12.65
CA GLY A 126 10.65 -7.13 13.59
C GLY A 126 10.63 -5.71 13.04
N LEU A 127 10.92 -4.72 13.88
CA LEU A 127 10.93 -3.29 13.52
C LEU A 127 12.19 -2.84 12.75
N ARG A 128 13.09 -3.75 12.37
CA ARG A 128 14.22 -3.43 11.48
C ARG A 128 13.76 -3.03 10.08
N LEU A 129 12.52 -3.36 9.69
CA LEU A 129 11.92 -2.91 8.44
C LEU A 129 11.78 -1.38 8.42
N GLU A 130 11.27 -0.80 9.52
CA GLU A 130 11.11 0.64 9.70
C GLU A 130 12.46 1.36 9.71
N GLU A 131 13.43 0.79 10.45
CA GLU A 131 14.79 1.33 10.52
C GLU A 131 15.47 1.35 9.16
N ALA A 132 15.37 0.25 8.42
CA ALA A 132 15.93 0.13 7.07
C ALA A 132 15.25 1.11 6.10
N LEU A 133 13.92 1.27 6.17
CA LEU A 133 13.18 2.20 5.34
C LEU A 133 13.59 3.65 5.60
N ILE A 134 13.62 4.06 6.86
CA ILE A 134 14.00 5.45 7.23
C ILE A 134 15.46 5.72 6.82
N SER A 135 16.38 4.81 7.14
CA SER A 135 17.79 4.96 6.73
C SER A 135 17.93 5.10 5.21
N PHE A 136 17.26 4.22 4.46
CA PHE A 136 17.27 4.26 3.00
C PHE A 136 16.72 5.59 2.45
N LEU A 137 15.57 6.06 2.96
CA LEU A 137 14.97 7.31 2.49
C LEU A 137 15.83 8.53 2.82
N MET A 138 16.48 8.54 4.00
CA MET A 138 17.44 9.61 4.37
C MET A 138 18.65 9.63 3.43
N ASP A 139 19.21 8.47 3.10
CA ASP A 139 20.33 8.33 2.15
C ASP A 139 19.94 8.80 0.74
N GLU A 140 18.66 8.62 0.35
CA GLU A 140 18.10 9.08 -0.91
C GLU A 140 17.76 10.59 -0.92
N GLY A 141 17.87 11.28 0.23
CA GLY A 141 17.61 12.71 0.38
C GLY A 141 16.16 13.07 0.66
N TRP A 142 15.43 12.17 1.32
CA TRP A 142 14.09 12.47 1.84
C TRP A 142 14.16 13.52 2.95
N ASP A 143 13.27 14.50 2.88
CA ASP A 143 13.08 15.52 3.92
C ASP A 143 12.00 15.08 4.90
N PRO A 144 12.35 14.78 6.17
CA PRO A 144 11.38 14.32 7.17
C PRO A 144 10.30 15.35 7.52
N GLU A 145 10.59 16.66 7.45
CA GLU A 145 9.63 17.70 7.85
C GLU A 145 8.48 17.81 6.85
N SER A 146 8.81 17.83 5.56
CA SER A 146 7.83 17.93 4.47
C SER A 146 7.36 16.59 3.93
N SER A 147 8.06 15.52 4.30
CA SER A 147 7.92 14.16 3.72
C SER A 147 8.09 14.12 2.20
N MET A 148 8.94 14.99 1.67
CA MET A 148 9.24 15.10 0.25
C MET A 148 10.58 14.45 -0.11
N LEU A 149 10.61 13.75 -1.24
CA LEU A 149 11.82 13.27 -1.89
C LEU A 149 11.86 13.87 -3.30
N GLY A 150 12.39 15.09 -3.42
CA GLY A 150 12.28 15.87 -4.65
C GLY A 150 10.83 16.21 -4.99
N ARG A 151 10.24 15.58 -6.02
CA ARG A 151 8.84 15.76 -6.41
C ARG A 151 7.92 14.63 -5.96
N VAL A 152 8.43 13.69 -5.16
CA VAL A 152 7.67 12.56 -4.62
C VAL A 152 7.28 12.87 -3.18
N GLU A 153 5.98 12.98 -2.91
CA GLU A 153 5.44 13.08 -1.54
C GLU A 153 5.25 11.67 -0.99
N ILE A 154 5.90 11.35 0.15
CA ILE A 154 5.89 10.02 0.75
C ILE A 154 4.93 9.98 1.94
N SER A 155 4.15 8.91 2.04
CA SER A 155 3.35 8.56 3.21
C SER A 155 3.56 7.09 3.55
N PHE A 156 3.41 6.75 4.83
CA PHE A 156 3.66 5.41 5.35
C PHE A 156 2.37 4.80 5.87
N MET A 157 2.18 3.51 5.63
CA MET A 157 0.99 2.79 6.04
C MET A 157 1.36 1.48 6.73
N SER A 158 0.60 1.08 7.74
CA SER A 158 0.68 -0.25 8.33
C SER A 158 -0.61 -0.62 9.06
N PHE A 159 -0.88 -1.92 9.14
CA PHE A 159 -1.86 -2.48 10.08
C PHE A 159 -1.29 -2.58 11.50
N ASN A 160 0.03 -2.58 11.64
CA ASN A 160 0.71 -2.70 12.93
C ASN A 160 0.90 -1.32 13.58
N PRO A 161 0.24 -1.01 14.72
CA PRO A 161 0.42 0.24 15.44
C PRO A 161 1.88 0.49 15.88
N ASP A 162 2.62 -0.54 16.28
CA ASP A 162 4.02 -0.40 16.68
C ASP A 162 4.92 0.09 15.53
N SER A 163 4.61 -0.34 14.29
CA SER A 163 5.27 0.16 13.08
C SER A 163 5.10 1.68 12.95
N LEU A 164 3.88 2.18 13.11
CA LEU A 164 3.59 3.60 13.02
C LEU A 164 4.20 4.41 14.16
N HIS A 165 4.22 3.87 15.39
CA HIS A 165 4.94 4.50 16.50
C HIS A 165 6.43 4.61 16.22
N ARG A 166 7.04 3.56 15.65
CA ARG A 166 8.46 3.59 15.27
C ARG A 166 8.74 4.64 14.19
N LEU A 167 7.87 4.72 13.18
CA LEU A 167 7.98 5.71 12.12
C LEU A 167 7.78 7.14 12.62
N ALA A 168 6.91 7.36 13.62
CA ALA A 168 6.63 8.66 14.21
C ALA A 168 7.86 9.32 14.85
N GLU A 169 8.91 8.56 15.16
CA GLU A 169 10.17 9.10 15.65
C GLU A 169 10.91 9.95 14.60
N ASN A 170 10.62 9.73 13.31
CA ASN A 170 11.31 10.36 12.19
C ASN A 170 10.39 11.00 11.16
N ALA A 171 9.12 10.66 11.13
CA ALA A 171 8.15 11.16 10.15
C ALA A 171 7.03 11.94 10.84
N PRO A 172 6.52 13.03 10.21
CA PRO A 172 5.43 13.80 10.80
C PRO A 172 4.13 12.98 10.80
N HIS A 173 3.33 13.13 11.84
CA HIS A 173 2.10 12.34 12.03
C HIS A 173 1.13 12.41 10.82
N HIS A 174 1.12 13.54 10.10
CA HIS A 174 0.19 13.75 8.98
C HIS A 174 0.46 12.87 7.75
N VAL A 175 1.60 12.18 7.68
CA VAL A 175 1.91 11.20 6.62
C VAL A 175 1.85 9.75 7.10
N LEU A 176 1.51 9.52 8.37
CA LEU A 176 1.33 8.20 8.95
C LEU A 176 -0.13 7.76 8.80
N CYS A 177 -0.33 6.59 8.20
CA CYS A 177 -1.65 6.04 7.88
C CYS A 177 -1.87 4.72 8.63
N GLN A 178 -2.82 4.70 9.57
CA GLN A 178 -3.26 3.47 10.19
C GLN A 178 -4.25 2.75 9.29
N LEU A 179 -3.87 1.56 8.84
CA LEU A 179 -4.77 0.67 8.10
C LEU A 179 -5.73 -0.03 9.05
N VAL A 180 -7.01 -0.09 8.67
CA VAL A 180 -8.05 -0.78 9.43
C VAL A 180 -8.95 -1.60 8.51
N ALA A 181 -9.26 -2.82 8.95
CA ALA A 181 -10.20 -3.71 8.28
C ALA A 181 -10.86 -4.61 9.32
N ASP A 182 -12.13 -4.96 9.13
CA ASP A 182 -12.80 -5.91 10.01
C ASP A 182 -12.14 -7.28 9.95
N VAL A 183 -11.93 -7.88 11.12
CA VAL A 183 -11.41 -9.24 11.24
C VAL A 183 -12.59 -10.21 11.11
N LYS A 184 -12.76 -10.78 9.93
CA LYS A 184 -13.78 -11.80 9.70
C LYS A 184 -13.20 -13.19 9.97
N PRO A 185 -13.72 -13.93 10.98
CA PRO A 185 -13.22 -15.27 11.30
C PRO A 185 -13.16 -16.23 10.11
N GLN A 186 -14.11 -16.07 9.17
CA GLN A 186 -14.15 -16.90 7.96
C GLN A 186 -12.93 -16.67 7.07
N ASP A 187 -12.54 -15.42 6.86
CA ASP A 187 -11.39 -15.07 6.02
C ASP A 187 -10.09 -15.64 6.59
N VAL A 188 -9.96 -15.64 7.94
CA VAL A 188 -8.81 -16.24 8.64
C VAL A 188 -8.77 -17.77 8.43
N ARG A 189 -9.93 -18.45 8.51
CA ARG A 189 -10.04 -19.90 8.27
C ARG A 189 -9.63 -20.28 6.86
N ASP A 190 -10.17 -19.55 5.88
CA ASP A 190 -9.96 -19.84 4.46
C ASP A 190 -8.50 -19.61 4.04
N ALA A 191 -7.86 -18.59 4.65
CA ALA A 191 -6.47 -18.23 4.34
C ALA A 191 -5.43 -19.20 4.95
N LEU A 192 -5.64 -19.69 6.18
CA LEU A 192 -4.54 -20.27 6.95
C LEU A 192 -4.70 -21.77 7.31
N ARG A 193 -5.88 -22.38 7.11
CA ARG A 193 -6.18 -23.81 7.43
C ARG A 193 -5.62 -24.27 8.78
N LEU A 194 -5.70 -23.40 9.79
CA LEU A 194 -5.21 -23.65 11.15
C LEU A 194 -6.19 -24.52 11.93
N GLY A 195 -5.70 -25.21 12.99
CA GLY A 195 -6.60 -25.84 13.96
C GLY A 195 -7.33 -24.80 14.81
N ALA A 196 -8.55 -25.11 15.27
CA ALA A 196 -9.49 -24.19 15.94
C ALA A 196 -8.88 -23.35 17.10
N LEU A 197 -7.94 -23.91 17.87
CA LEU A 197 -7.27 -23.17 18.97
C LEU A 197 -6.31 -22.10 18.44
N ALA A 198 -5.51 -22.44 17.41
CA ALA A 198 -4.58 -21.51 16.79
C ALA A 198 -5.33 -20.41 16.03
N GLU A 199 -6.45 -20.75 15.38
CA GLU A 199 -7.36 -19.84 14.71
C GLU A 199 -7.93 -18.82 15.72
N GLY A 200 -8.49 -19.28 16.84
CA GLY A 200 -9.05 -18.40 17.86
C GLY A 200 -8.01 -17.45 18.46
N ALA A 201 -6.78 -17.93 18.70
CA ALA A 201 -5.68 -17.10 19.19
C ALA A 201 -5.30 -16.01 18.18
N LEU A 202 -5.20 -16.35 16.90
CA LEU A 202 -4.87 -15.40 15.83
C LEU A 202 -5.96 -14.35 15.65
N ILE A 203 -7.23 -14.76 15.62
CA ILE A 203 -8.37 -13.82 15.55
C ILE A 203 -8.31 -12.80 16.69
N ASN A 204 -8.03 -13.26 17.92
CA ASN A 204 -7.91 -12.37 19.08
C ASN A 204 -6.75 -11.37 18.92
N VAL A 205 -5.60 -11.80 18.37
CA VAL A 205 -4.46 -10.90 18.09
C VAL A 205 -4.84 -9.87 17.05
N MET A 206 -5.47 -10.30 15.95
CA MET A 206 -5.91 -9.38 14.88
C MET A 206 -6.96 -8.38 15.37
N GLN A 207 -7.95 -8.83 16.19
CA GLN A 207 -8.95 -7.94 16.78
C GLN A 207 -8.35 -6.93 17.75
N ARG A 208 -7.32 -7.33 18.50
CA ARG A 208 -6.58 -6.40 19.37
C ARG A 208 -5.83 -5.36 18.52
N ALA A 209 -5.11 -5.77 17.49
CA ALA A 209 -4.40 -4.86 16.59
C ALA A 209 -5.36 -3.87 15.90
N LEU A 210 -6.54 -4.35 15.45
CA LEU A 210 -7.58 -3.48 14.92
C LEU A 210 -8.00 -2.42 15.94
N LYS A 211 -8.31 -2.86 17.17
CA LYS A 211 -8.73 -1.93 18.23
C LYS A 211 -7.65 -0.92 18.58
N GLU A 212 -6.40 -1.36 18.72
CA GLU A 212 -5.25 -0.47 18.98
C GLU A 212 -5.06 0.53 17.84
N GLY A 213 -5.22 0.10 16.58
CA GLY A 213 -5.19 0.99 15.41
C GLY A 213 -6.32 2.02 15.40
N GLU A 214 -7.55 1.60 15.75
CA GLU A 214 -8.68 2.53 15.93
C GLU A 214 -8.42 3.53 17.06
N ASP A 215 -7.81 3.08 18.16
CA ASP A 215 -7.46 3.93 19.30
C ASP A 215 -6.37 4.99 18.90
N LEU A 216 -5.41 4.64 18.01
CA LEU A 216 -4.45 5.60 17.45
C LEU A 216 -5.14 6.73 16.67
N LEU A 217 -6.11 6.36 15.83
CA LEU A 217 -6.91 7.32 15.07
C LEU A 217 -7.76 8.22 15.98
N ASP A 218 -8.42 7.62 16.96
CA ASP A 218 -9.29 8.34 17.91
C ASP A 218 -8.48 9.30 18.83
N ARG A 219 -7.17 9.05 19.03
CA ARG A 219 -6.25 9.92 19.78
C ARG A 219 -5.48 10.92 18.92
N HIS A 220 -5.68 10.90 17.59
CA HIS A 220 -4.96 11.73 16.62
C HIS A 220 -3.43 11.53 16.64
N GLU A 221 -2.96 10.33 16.97
CA GLU A 221 -1.53 9.98 16.94
C GLU A 221 -1.03 9.75 15.51
N VAL A 222 -1.94 9.56 14.56
CA VAL A 222 -1.69 9.46 13.12
C VAL A 222 -2.64 10.36 12.34
N GLY A 223 -2.20 10.89 11.21
CA GLY A 223 -2.94 11.88 10.42
C GLY A 223 -3.77 11.31 9.28
N LEU A 224 -3.63 10.00 8.98
CA LEU A 224 -4.43 9.32 7.97
C LEU A 224 -5.09 8.07 8.55
N ALA A 225 -6.35 7.87 8.20
CA ALA A 225 -7.07 6.60 8.36
C ALA A 225 -7.10 5.87 7.01
N GLY A 226 -6.73 4.60 7.02
CA GLY A 226 -6.73 3.72 5.84
C GLY A 226 -7.74 2.58 5.96
N PRO A 227 -9.06 2.83 5.96
CA PRO A 227 -10.04 1.75 6.03
C PRO A 227 -10.16 1.01 4.68
N GLY A 228 -10.42 -0.30 4.76
CA GLY A 228 -10.91 -1.06 3.61
C GLY A 228 -12.32 -0.61 3.19
N VAL A 229 -12.69 -0.81 1.91
CA VAL A 229 -14.04 -0.45 1.39
C VAL A 229 -15.15 -1.08 2.23
N ALA A 230 -15.04 -2.36 2.59
CA ALA A 230 -16.03 -3.04 3.42
C ALA A 230 -16.18 -2.37 4.78
N TYR A 231 -15.05 -2.10 5.45
CA TYR A 231 -15.03 -1.39 6.73
C TYR A 231 -15.71 -0.01 6.63
N ALA A 232 -15.39 0.76 5.59
CA ALA A 232 -15.96 2.10 5.40
C ALA A 232 -17.48 2.06 5.13
N ARG A 233 -17.98 1.00 4.49
CA ARG A 233 -19.42 0.75 4.28
C ARG A 233 -20.12 0.31 5.56
N ASP A 234 -19.50 -0.55 6.35
CA ASP A 234 -20.09 -1.11 7.58
C ASP A 234 -20.01 -0.10 8.74
N HIS A 235 -19.03 0.83 8.73
CA HIS A 235 -18.80 1.83 9.78
C HIS A 235 -18.78 3.29 9.27
N PRO A 236 -19.76 3.77 8.47
CA PRO A 236 -19.72 5.09 7.84
C PRO A 236 -19.69 6.24 8.86
N GLU A 237 -20.32 6.05 10.04
CA GLU A 237 -20.32 7.07 11.09
C GLU A 237 -18.93 7.25 11.74
N ARG A 238 -18.14 6.16 11.80
CA ARG A 238 -16.76 6.26 12.28
C ARG A 238 -15.89 7.01 11.29
N VAL A 239 -16.02 6.71 10.00
CA VAL A 239 -15.33 7.43 8.93
C VAL A 239 -15.69 8.92 8.95
N ARG A 240 -16.99 9.27 9.11
CA ARG A 240 -17.42 10.67 9.23
C ARG A 240 -16.81 11.37 10.45
N ARG A 241 -16.66 10.67 11.58
CA ARG A 241 -16.03 11.21 12.78
C ARG A 241 -14.57 11.55 12.51
N TRP A 242 -13.78 10.63 11.96
CA TRP A 242 -12.38 10.88 11.60
C TRP A 242 -12.24 12.07 10.66
N LEU A 243 -13.10 12.16 9.63
CA LEU A 243 -13.12 13.31 8.70
C LEU A 243 -13.46 14.62 9.41
N HIS A 244 -14.47 14.62 10.30
CA HIS A 244 -14.88 15.78 11.08
C HIS A 244 -13.75 16.26 12.01
N ASP A 245 -13.00 15.34 12.59
CA ASP A 245 -11.92 15.61 13.52
C ASP A 245 -10.60 15.96 12.79
N GLY A 246 -10.63 16.09 11.45
CA GLY A 246 -9.52 16.55 10.62
C GLY A 246 -8.54 15.44 10.16
N THR A 247 -8.82 14.18 10.46
CA THR A 247 -8.06 13.05 9.93
C THR A 247 -8.35 12.89 8.44
N ARG A 248 -7.31 12.78 7.62
CA ARG A 248 -7.48 12.42 6.20
C ARG A 248 -7.87 10.94 6.10
N VAL A 249 -8.65 10.60 5.07
CA VAL A 249 -9.07 9.20 4.86
C VAL A 249 -8.69 8.74 3.47
N ARG A 250 -7.93 7.62 3.40
CA ARG A 250 -7.54 6.90 2.19
C ARG A 250 -8.16 5.52 2.20
N VAL A 251 -9.13 5.26 1.34
CA VAL A 251 -9.84 3.96 1.30
C VAL A 251 -9.23 3.02 0.25
N TRP A 252 -9.08 1.76 0.59
CA TRP A 252 -8.57 0.65 -0.24
C TRP A 252 -9.49 -0.58 -0.15
N THR A 253 -9.59 -1.49 -1.15
CA THR A 253 -9.25 -1.28 -2.52
C THR A 253 -10.53 -0.92 -3.29
N VAL A 254 -10.57 0.26 -3.88
CA VAL A 254 -11.77 0.84 -4.48
C VAL A 254 -11.79 0.52 -5.97
N ASN A 255 -12.43 -0.58 -6.37
CA ASN A 255 -12.38 -1.09 -7.73
C ASN A 255 -13.64 -0.82 -8.55
N THR A 256 -14.71 -0.27 -7.94
CA THR A 256 -15.93 0.09 -8.62
C THR A 256 -16.19 1.60 -8.56
N VAL A 257 -16.82 2.14 -9.61
CA VAL A 257 -17.23 3.55 -9.64
C VAL A 257 -18.31 3.83 -8.59
N GLU A 258 -19.14 2.82 -8.27
CA GLU A 258 -20.16 2.92 -7.24
C GLU A 258 -19.55 3.14 -5.87
N ASP A 259 -18.57 2.32 -5.47
CA ASP A 259 -17.86 2.49 -4.22
C ASP A 259 -17.14 3.83 -4.15
N ALA A 260 -16.47 4.23 -5.25
CA ALA A 260 -15.78 5.50 -5.33
C ALA A 260 -16.73 6.69 -5.11
N ARG A 261 -17.90 6.68 -5.76
CA ARG A 261 -18.92 7.75 -5.56
C ARG A 261 -19.48 7.76 -4.15
N PHE A 262 -19.78 6.59 -3.58
CA PHE A 262 -20.23 6.48 -2.19
C PHE A 262 -19.19 7.09 -1.23
N LEU A 263 -17.92 6.75 -1.38
CA LEU A 263 -16.83 7.24 -0.52
C LEU A 263 -16.60 8.73 -0.66
N VAL A 264 -16.63 9.26 -1.90
CA VAL A 264 -16.51 10.70 -2.14
C VAL A 264 -17.70 11.45 -1.54
N ALA A 265 -18.93 10.92 -1.64
CA ALA A 265 -20.12 11.51 -1.00
C ALA A 265 -20.04 11.45 0.54
N LEU A 266 -19.30 10.48 1.10
CA LEU A 266 -19.01 10.40 2.53
C LEU A 266 -17.99 11.47 2.97
N GLY A 267 -17.20 12.03 2.04
CA GLY A 267 -16.16 13.03 2.29
C GLY A 267 -14.73 12.50 2.19
N VAL A 268 -14.55 11.24 1.76
CA VAL A 268 -13.22 10.61 1.60
C VAL A 268 -12.41 11.36 0.54
N GLN A 269 -11.14 11.67 0.84
CA GLN A 269 -10.28 12.47 0.00
C GLN A 269 -9.37 11.63 -0.91
N GLU A 270 -9.01 10.42 -0.52
CA GLU A 270 -8.01 9.59 -1.20
C GLU A 270 -8.56 8.18 -1.45
N LEU A 271 -8.41 7.68 -2.67
CA LEU A 271 -8.87 6.36 -3.09
C LEU A 271 -7.70 5.55 -3.64
N THR A 272 -7.49 4.34 -3.13
CA THR A 272 -6.50 3.38 -3.64
C THR A 272 -7.22 2.32 -4.47
N THR A 273 -6.80 2.10 -5.73
CA THR A 273 -7.51 1.25 -6.70
C THR A 273 -6.57 0.46 -7.60
N ASP A 274 -7.01 -0.73 -8.04
CA ASP A 274 -6.32 -1.54 -9.06
C ASP A 274 -6.49 -0.96 -10.49
N PHE A 275 -7.47 -0.05 -10.67
CA PHE A 275 -7.87 0.48 -11.98
C PHE A 275 -7.85 2.02 -12.00
N PRO A 276 -6.67 2.68 -11.89
CA PRO A 276 -6.58 4.13 -11.76
C PRO A 276 -7.20 4.87 -12.95
N ALA A 277 -7.00 4.43 -14.20
CA ALA A 277 -7.62 5.04 -15.38
C ALA A 277 -9.14 5.07 -15.30
N ARG A 278 -9.77 3.99 -14.79
CA ARG A 278 -11.23 3.90 -14.64
C ARG A 278 -11.77 4.95 -13.69
N LEU A 279 -11.13 5.12 -12.52
CA LEU A 279 -11.58 6.11 -11.54
C LEU A 279 -11.25 7.54 -12.00
N ARG A 280 -10.09 7.77 -12.64
CA ARG A 280 -9.77 9.07 -13.25
C ARG A 280 -10.85 9.50 -14.23
N LEU A 281 -11.26 8.62 -15.14
CA LEU A 281 -12.31 8.91 -16.10
C LEU A 281 -13.64 9.24 -15.40
N ALA A 282 -14.02 8.46 -14.36
CA ALA A 282 -15.28 8.66 -13.63
C ALA A 282 -15.39 10.01 -12.90
N PHE A 283 -14.25 10.65 -12.56
CA PHE A 283 -14.21 11.95 -11.88
C PHE A 283 -13.67 13.10 -12.75
N SER A 284 -13.36 12.84 -14.03
CA SER A 284 -12.93 13.88 -14.98
C SER A 284 -14.11 14.58 -15.67
N ASP A 285 -15.30 13.98 -15.66
CA ASP A 285 -16.49 14.55 -16.30
C ASP A 285 -17.26 15.47 -15.32
N PRO A 286 -17.28 16.79 -15.57
CA PRO A 286 -18.02 17.73 -14.72
C PRO A 286 -19.54 17.52 -14.72
N ALA A 287 -20.08 16.74 -15.69
CA ALA A 287 -21.51 16.47 -15.83
C ALA A 287 -21.98 15.23 -15.05
N ALA A 288 -21.06 14.51 -14.39
CA ALA A 288 -21.36 13.27 -13.66
C ALA A 288 -21.45 13.46 -12.12
N ASN A 289 -21.38 14.72 -11.64
CA ASN A 289 -21.50 15.09 -10.22
C ASN A 289 -22.89 15.65 -9.88
#